data_57327f7c84e2e403e4cd257b62e2b23f
#
_entry.id   57327f7c84e2e403e4cd257b62e2b23f
#
_cell.length_a   1.000
_cell.length_b   1.000
_cell.length_c   1.000
_cell.angle_alpha   90.00
_cell.angle_beta   90.00
_cell.angle_gamma   90.00
#
_symmetry.space_group_name_H-M   'P 1'
#
loop_
_entity.id
_entity.type
_entity.pdbx_description
1 polymer ?
#
loop_
_entity_poly.entity_id
_entity_poly.type
_entity_poly.pdbx_seq_one_letter_code
_entity_poly.pdbx_strand_id
1 'polypeptide(L)'
;MAASGKGGVGKSCLTVILGRELARLGCRTLLIEMEPGLGAFDLMMNLERGVCCLSDFLSGRCAAKDCMIPVPDEPGLWAVLAPNEREFFYDPPVFAEKTDELAGSFDFVLIETPPGFGSCFEAAQNAVDAAVIIATPDLP
;
A
#
# COMPACT_ATOMS: atom_id res chain seq x y z
N MET A 1 8.17 2.78 -2.79
CA MET A 1 7.29 3.05 -1.63
C MET A 1 7.20 4.54 -1.33
N ALA A 2 6.11 4.98 -0.68
CA ALA A 2 5.93 6.34 -0.13
C ALA A 2 6.10 6.29 1.41
N ALA A 3 7.00 7.08 1.94
CA ALA A 3 7.34 7.12 3.37
C ALA A 3 7.52 8.55 3.89
N SER A 4 7.38 8.74 5.20
CA SER A 4 7.60 10.03 5.87
C SER A 4 7.93 9.85 7.35
N GLY A 5 8.65 10.80 7.93
CA GLY A 5 8.93 10.83 9.37
C GLY A 5 7.75 11.27 10.23
N LYS A 6 6.73 11.92 9.65
CA LYS A 6 5.56 12.52 10.33
C LYS A 6 4.25 12.04 9.70
N GLY A 7 3.18 11.97 10.51
CA GLY A 7 1.82 11.82 10.00
C GLY A 7 1.27 13.11 9.35
N GLY A 8 0.26 12.98 8.50
CA GLY A 8 -0.45 14.12 7.91
C GLY A 8 0.28 14.90 6.81
N VAL A 9 1.40 14.41 6.31
CA VAL A 9 2.20 15.08 5.25
C VAL A 9 1.70 14.80 3.83
N GLY A 10 0.63 14.03 3.68
CA GLY A 10 0.01 13.75 2.37
C GLY A 10 0.48 12.48 1.68
N LYS A 11 1.08 11.49 2.39
CA LYS A 11 1.51 10.21 1.80
C LYS A 11 0.39 9.52 1.03
N SER A 12 -0.73 9.25 1.69
CA SER A 12 -1.90 8.57 1.10
C SER A 12 -2.42 9.30 -0.13
N CYS A 13 -2.55 10.64 -0.03
CA CYS A 13 -2.95 11.48 -1.16
C CYS A 13 -2.00 11.33 -2.34
N LEU A 14 -0.69 11.44 -2.09
CA LEU A 14 0.31 11.30 -3.15
C LEU A 14 0.28 9.91 -3.78
N THR A 15 0.20 8.85 -2.96
CA THR A 15 0.18 7.47 -3.43
C THR A 15 -1.04 7.21 -4.31
N VAL A 16 -2.23 7.66 -3.88
CA VAL A 16 -3.48 7.49 -4.66
C VAL A 16 -3.43 8.30 -5.95
N ILE A 17 -3.00 9.57 -5.91
CA ILE A 17 -2.90 10.41 -7.11
C ILE A 17 -1.91 9.81 -8.11
N LEU A 18 -0.73 9.39 -7.65
CA LEU A 18 0.27 8.76 -8.51
C LEU A 18 -0.25 7.47 -9.13
N GLY A 19 -0.93 6.62 -8.35
CA GLY A 19 -1.54 5.40 -8.85
C GLY A 19 -2.58 5.65 -9.93
N ARG A 20 -3.45 6.65 -9.76
CA ARG A 20 -4.43 7.07 -10.76
C ARG A 20 -3.77 7.56 -12.04
N GLU A 21 -2.74 8.38 -11.94
CA GLU A 21 -2.05 8.89 -13.12
C GLU A 21 -1.33 7.78 -13.89
N LEU A 22 -0.70 6.83 -13.19
CA LEU A 22 -0.10 5.65 -13.83
C LEU A 22 -1.16 4.80 -14.56
N ALA A 23 -2.31 4.56 -13.92
CA ALA A 23 -3.41 3.83 -14.53
C ALA A 23 -3.96 4.55 -15.77
N ARG A 24 -4.11 5.89 -15.74
CA ARG A 24 -4.52 6.71 -16.90
C ARG A 24 -3.52 6.65 -18.05
N LEU A 25 -2.25 6.43 -17.75
CA LEU A 25 -1.21 6.20 -18.75
C LEU A 25 -1.22 4.77 -19.32
N GLY A 26 -2.14 3.93 -18.88
CA GLY A 26 -2.33 2.56 -19.34
C GLY A 26 -1.49 1.53 -18.58
N CYS A 27 -0.83 1.91 -17.48
CA CYS A 27 -0.07 0.99 -16.65
C CYS A 27 -1.00 0.25 -15.67
N ARG A 28 -0.83 -1.05 -15.53
CA ARG A 28 -1.49 -1.81 -14.46
C ARG A 28 -0.80 -1.50 -13.15
N THR A 29 -1.54 -0.89 -12.23
CA THR A 29 -0.99 -0.35 -10.99
C THR A 29 -1.68 -0.94 -9.78
N LEU A 30 -0.89 -1.38 -8.79
CA LEU A 30 -1.36 -1.86 -7.50
C LEU A 30 -0.93 -0.89 -6.40
N LEU A 31 -1.87 -0.51 -5.54
CA LEU A 31 -1.61 0.24 -4.31
C LEU A 31 -1.66 -0.71 -3.12
N ILE A 32 -0.66 -0.68 -2.25
CA ILE A 32 -0.63 -1.46 -1.00
C ILE A 32 -0.58 -0.49 0.18
N GLU A 33 -1.58 -0.56 1.05
CA GLU A 33 -1.66 0.23 2.27
C GLU A 33 -1.14 -0.59 3.46
N MET A 34 -0.12 -0.10 4.15
CA MET A 34 0.45 -0.77 5.31
C MET A 34 0.02 -0.16 6.65
N GLU A 35 -0.59 1.03 6.68
CA GLU A 35 -0.99 1.68 7.92
C GLU A 35 -2.20 0.98 8.56
N PRO A 36 -2.05 0.29 9.71
CA PRO A 36 -3.15 -0.46 10.33
C PRO A 36 -4.25 0.44 10.87
N GLY A 37 -5.47 -0.08 10.95
CA GLY A 37 -6.62 0.61 11.53
C GLY A 37 -7.50 1.29 10.50
N LEU A 38 -7.82 2.56 10.69
CA LEU A 38 -8.63 3.33 9.74
C LEU A 38 -7.78 3.70 8.53
N GLY A 39 -7.84 2.85 7.51
CA GLY A 39 -7.16 3.08 6.25
C GLY A 39 -7.65 4.33 5.53
N ALA A 40 -6.76 4.97 4.77
CA ALA A 40 -7.11 6.12 3.97
C ALA A 40 -7.61 5.72 2.57
N PHE A 41 -7.14 4.59 2.04
CA PHE A 41 -7.43 4.18 0.67
C PHE A 41 -8.90 3.86 0.43
N ASP A 42 -9.57 3.17 1.36
CA ASP A 42 -10.99 2.86 1.24
C ASP A 42 -11.85 4.14 1.16
N LEU A 43 -11.56 5.14 1.99
CA LEU A 43 -12.25 6.42 1.97
C LEU A 43 -11.94 7.24 0.71
N MET A 44 -10.67 7.31 0.29
CA MET A 44 -10.24 8.14 -0.84
C MET A 44 -10.67 7.59 -2.19
N MET A 45 -10.84 6.27 -2.29
CA MET A 45 -11.18 5.59 -3.53
C MET A 45 -12.58 4.95 -3.50
N ASN A 46 -13.35 5.21 -2.43
CA ASN A 46 -14.70 4.66 -2.22
C ASN A 46 -14.71 3.13 -2.37
N LEU A 47 -13.76 2.46 -1.71
CA LEU A 47 -13.65 1.00 -1.75
C LEU A 47 -14.49 0.37 -0.65
N GLU A 48 -15.20 -0.70 -1.00
CA GLU A 48 -15.78 -1.59 -0.01
C GLU A 48 -14.70 -2.56 0.48
N ARG A 49 -14.49 -2.61 1.80
CA ARG A 49 -13.57 -3.57 2.38
C ARG A 49 -14.04 -4.99 2.09
N GLY A 50 -13.20 -5.77 1.43
CA GLY A 50 -13.42 -7.19 1.20
C GLY A 50 -13.30 -8.03 2.47
N VAL A 51 -13.48 -9.34 2.31
CA VAL A 51 -13.29 -10.32 3.38
C VAL A 51 -11.83 -10.45 3.79
N CYS A 52 -10.91 -10.18 2.85
CA CYS A 52 -9.46 -10.32 3.02
C CYS A 52 -8.78 -8.96 2.96
N CYS A 53 -7.77 -8.80 3.80
CA CYS A 53 -6.88 -7.63 3.82
C CYS A 53 -5.41 -8.07 3.73
N LEU A 54 -4.49 -7.11 3.80
CA LEU A 54 -3.06 -7.39 3.70
C LEU A 54 -2.56 -8.41 4.72
N SER A 55 -3.02 -8.34 5.99
CA SER A 55 -2.61 -9.30 7.03
C SER A 55 -3.10 -10.73 6.76
N ASP A 56 -4.28 -10.88 6.15
CA ASP A 56 -4.81 -12.20 5.76
C ASP A 56 -3.95 -12.84 4.68
N PHE A 57 -3.57 -12.06 3.69
CA PHE A 57 -2.70 -12.51 2.61
C PHE A 57 -1.29 -12.85 3.12
N LEU A 58 -0.67 -11.99 3.91
CA LEU A 58 0.66 -12.24 4.49
C LEU A 58 0.70 -13.46 5.39
N SER A 59 -0.40 -13.76 6.09
CA SER A 59 -0.54 -14.94 6.94
C SER A 59 -0.95 -16.21 6.17
N GLY A 60 -1.12 -16.14 4.85
CA GLY A 60 -1.55 -17.26 4.03
C GLY A 60 -3.02 -17.68 4.21
N ARG A 61 -3.85 -16.83 4.84
CA ARG A 61 -5.28 -17.09 5.04
C ARG A 61 -6.12 -16.88 3.79
N CYS A 62 -5.60 -16.17 2.79
CA CYS A 62 -6.25 -15.96 1.50
C CYS A 62 -5.24 -15.92 0.36
N ALA A 63 -5.71 -16.08 -0.86
CA ALA A 63 -4.88 -15.93 -2.06
C ALA A 63 -4.76 -14.45 -2.47
N ALA A 64 -3.74 -14.12 -3.25
CA ALA A 64 -3.49 -12.77 -3.76
C ALA A 64 -4.73 -12.12 -4.40
N LYS A 65 -5.44 -12.87 -5.25
CA LYS A 65 -6.67 -12.39 -5.92
C LYS A 65 -7.81 -12.01 -4.99
N ASP A 66 -7.85 -12.58 -3.78
CA ASP A 66 -8.94 -12.39 -2.82
C ASP A 66 -8.75 -11.11 -1.98
N CYS A 67 -7.51 -10.58 -1.91
CA CYS A 67 -7.20 -9.33 -1.21
C CYS A 67 -7.06 -8.12 -2.16
N MET A 68 -6.97 -8.34 -3.47
CA MET A 68 -6.88 -7.27 -4.47
C MET A 68 -8.25 -6.74 -4.85
N ILE A 69 -8.52 -5.48 -4.62
CA ILE A 69 -9.78 -4.79 -4.89
C ILE A 69 -9.60 -3.91 -6.12
N PRO A 70 -10.35 -4.11 -7.21
CA PRO A 70 -10.34 -3.18 -8.34
C PRO A 70 -10.94 -1.83 -7.91
N VAL A 71 -10.30 -0.73 -8.27
CA VAL A 71 -10.79 0.61 -7.94
C VAL A 71 -11.92 0.97 -8.90
N PRO A 72 -13.12 1.35 -8.40
CA PRO A 72 -14.24 1.73 -9.23
C PRO A 72 -13.89 2.88 -10.20
N ASP A 73 -14.35 2.78 -11.43
CA ASP A 73 -14.17 3.79 -12.49
C ASP A 73 -12.71 4.14 -12.85
N GLU A 74 -11.74 3.34 -12.37
CA GLU A 74 -10.29 3.51 -12.61
C GLU A 74 -9.71 2.23 -13.24
N PRO A 75 -9.94 1.95 -14.53
CA PRO A 75 -9.41 0.77 -15.19
C PRO A 75 -7.87 0.69 -15.08
N GLY A 76 -7.36 -0.47 -14.66
CA GLY A 76 -5.93 -0.66 -14.46
C GLY A 76 -5.40 -0.31 -13.07
N LEU A 77 -6.28 0.11 -12.14
CA LEU A 77 -5.91 0.40 -10.74
C LEU A 77 -6.55 -0.61 -9.78
N TRP A 78 -5.74 -1.16 -8.89
CA TRP A 78 -6.15 -2.05 -7.80
C TRP A 78 -5.57 -1.59 -6.47
N ALA A 79 -6.18 -2.02 -5.39
CA ALA A 79 -5.70 -1.76 -4.03
C ALA A 79 -5.72 -3.02 -3.17
N VAL A 80 -4.75 -3.13 -2.27
CA VAL A 80 -4.75 -4.03 -1.12
C VAL A 80 -4.82 -3.15 0.12
N LEU A 81 -5.88 -3.35 0.91
CA LEU A 81 -6.14 -2.53 2.08
C LEU A 81 -5.36 -3.02 3.30
N ALA A 82 -5.03 -2.08 4.16
CA ALA A 82 -4.32 -2.32 5.41
C ALA A 82 -5.05 -3.30 6.34
N PRO A 83 -4.32 -3.94 7.27
CA PRO A 83 -4.89 -4.75 8.32
C PRO A 83 -5.99 -4.02 9.11
N ASN A 84 -7.04 -4.77 9.48
CA ASN A 84 -8.09 -4.23 10.35
C ASN A 84 -7.64 -4.14 11.82
N GLU A 85 -6.64 -4.91 12.20
CA GLU A 85 -6.02 -4.88 13.51
C GLU A 85 -5.32 -3.53 13.72
N ARG A 86 -5.35 -3.00 14.95
CA ARG A 86 -4.68 -1.73 15.27
C ARG A 86 -3.16 -1.82 15.21
N GLU A 87 -2.62 -3.01 15.43
CA GLU A 87 -1.18 -3.31 15.37
C GLU A 87 -0.99 -4.57 14.57
N PHE A 88 -0.08 -4.54 13.62
CA PHE A 88 0.33 -5.69 12.84
C PHE A 88 1.85 -5.66 12.65
N PHE A 89 2.51 -6.79 12.92
CA PHE A 89 3.93 -6.93 12.68
C PHE A 89 4.19 -7.47 11.27
N TYR A 90 4.96 -6.72 10.51
CA TYR A 90 5.39 -7.11 9.18
C TYR A 90 6.76 -7.80 9.26
N ASP A 91 6.81 -9.09 9.00
CA ASP A 91 8.05 -9.85 8.82
C ASP A 91 8.67 -9.47 7.48
N PRO A 92 9.89 -8.87 7.43
CA PRO A 92 10.44 -8.34 6.19
C PRO A 92 10.65 -9.37 5.09
N PRO A 93 11.21 -10.58 5.32
CA PRO A 93 11.29 -11.64 4.31
C PRO A 93 9.93 -12.06 3.76
N VAL A 94 8.95 -12.29 4.64
CA VAL A 94 7.60 -12.69 4.23
C VAL A 94 6.93 -11.58 3.42
N PHE A 95 7.09 -10.33 3.87
CA PHE A 95 6.52 -9.19 3.15
C PHE A 95 7.11 -9.04 1.74
N ALA A 96 8.42 -9.18 1.60
CA ALA A 96 9.08 -9.10 0.30
C ALA A 96 8.61 -10.22 -0.65
N GLU A 97 8.63 -11.48 -0.22
CA GLU A 97 8.16 -12.62 -1.00
C GLU A 97 6.70 -12.46 -1.44
N LYS A 98 5.83 -12.05 -0.52
CA LYS A 98 4.41 -11.85 -0.79
C LYS A 98 4.14 -10.64 -1.67
N THR A 99 4.94 -9.58 -1.55
CA THR A 99 4.84 -8.43 -2.46
C THR A 99 5.25 -8.82 -3.88
N ASP A 100 6.27 -9.62 -4.06
CA ASP A 100 6.66 -10.16 -5.37
C ASP A 100 5.56 -11.02 -6.00
N GLU A 101 4.86 -11.83 -5.18
CA GLU A 101 3.69 -12.60 -5.64
C GLU A 101 2.58 -11.68 -6.18
N LEU A 102 2.29 -10.58 -5.47
CA LEU A 102 1.30 -9.58 -5.91
C LEU A 102 1.78 -8.84 -7.16
N ALA A 103 3.07 -8.48 -7.21
CA ALA A 103 3.66 -7.67 -8.27
C ALA A 103 3.62 -8.32 -9.66
N GLY A 104 3.60 -9.64 -9.74
CA GLY A 104 3.74 -10.40 -10.99
C GLY A 104 2.72 -10.08 -12.09
N SER A 105 1.65 -9.37 -11.77
CA SER A 105 0.60 -8.97 -12.72
C SER A 105 0.52 -7.46 -12.97
N PHE A 106 1.42 -6.67 -12.37
CA PHE A 106 1.37 -5.21 -12.41
C PHE A 106 2.65 -4.60 -13.00
N ASP A 107 2.52 -3.44 -13.62
CA ASP A 107 3.65 -2.67 -14.13
C ASP A 107 4.25 -1.80 -13.01
N PHE A 108 3.40 -1.38 -12.05
CA PHE A 108 3.81 -0.63 -10.86
C PHE A 108 3.11 -1.14 -9.59
N VAL A 109 3.88 -1.23 -8.51
CA VAL A 109 3.37 -1.45 -7.16
C VAL A 109 3.79 -0.29 -6.28
N LEU A 110 2.81 0.45 -5.75
CA LEU A 110 3.03 1.58 -4.86
C LEU A 110 2.66 1.18 -3.44
N ILE A 111 3.62 1.20 -2.53
CA ILE A 111 3.45 0.81 -1.13
C ILE A 111 3.43 2.08 -0.28
N GLU A 112 2.37 2.30 0.49
CA GLU A 112 2.29 3.33 1.50
C GLU A 112 2.63 2.77 2.88
N THR A 113 3.67 3.32 3.53
CA THR A 113 4.03 2.95 4.90
C THR A 113 3.39 3.88 5.93
N PRO A 114 3.16 3.41 7.18
CA PRO A 114 2.86 4.31 8.30
C PRO A 114 3.92 5.39 8.49
N PRO A 115 3.60 6.49 9.20
CA PRO A 115 4.60 7.50 9.52
C PRO A 115 5.70 6.91 10.43
N GLY A 116 6.93 7.38 10.23
CA GLY A 116 8.12 6.90 10.94
C GLY A 116 8.93 5.87 10.16
N PHE A 117 10.04 5.43 10.74
CA PHE A 117 11.01 4.52 10.14
C PHE A 117 11.14 3.23 10.97
N GLY A 118 10.02 2.70 11.44
CA GLY A 118 9.94 1.44 12.21
C GLY A 118 9.85 0.19 11.34
N SER A 119 9.35 -0.91 11.93
CA SER A 119 9.29 -2.23 11.28
C SER A 119 8.55 -2.27 9.95
N CYS A 120 7.48 -1.47 9.80
CA CYS A 120 6.77 -1.36 8.51
C CYS A 120 7.66 -0.78 7.41
N PHE A 121 8.46 0.25 7.75
CA PHE A 121 9.41 0.83 6.81
C PHE A 121 10.51 -0.18 6.43
N GLU A 122 11.05 -0.91 7.42
CA GLU A 122 12.06 -1.95 7.19
C GLU A 122 11.53 -3.07 6.30
N ALA A 123 10.28 -3.51 6.52
CA ALA A 123 9.65 -4.52 5.68
C ALA A 123 9.47 -4.01 4.24
N ALA A 124 8.93 -2.81 4.07
CA ALA A 124 8.72 -2.22 2.76
C ALA A 124 10.04 -1.95 2.02
N GLN A 125 11.09 -1.52 2.71
CA GLN A 125 12.40 -1.25 2.12
C GLN A 125 13.01 -2.48 1.42
N ASN A 126 12.76 -3.67 1.94
CA ASN A 126 13.26 -4.92 1.35
C ASN A 126 12.45 -5.39 0.13
N ALA A 127 11.29 -4.77 -0.13
CA ALA A 127 10.35 -5.17 -1.18
C ALA A 127 10.25 -4.16 -2.33
N VAL A 128 11.07 -3.09 -2.36
CA VAL A 128 10.91 -2.01 -3.34
C VAL A 128 12.22 -1.62 -4.02
N ASP A 129 12.13 -1.22 -5.29
CA ASP A 129 13.24 -0.71 -6.09
C ASP A 129 13.57 0.75 -5.74
N ALA A 130 12.58 1.53 -5.28
CA ALA A 130 12.73 2.96 -5.00
C ALA A 130 11.83 3.43 -3.85
N ALA A 131 12.24 4.49 -3.19
CA ALA A 131 11.48 5.16 -2.13
C ALA A 131 11.32 6.65 -2.42
N VAL A 132 10.10 7.18 -2.20
CA VAL A 132 9.80 8.60 -2.19
C VAL A 132 9.58 9.01 -0.74
N ILE A 133 10.45 9.88 -0.24
CA ILE A 133 10.33 10.43 1.11
C ILE A 133 9.60 11.77 1.04
N ILE A 134 8.47 11.83 1.75
CA ILE A 134 7.62 13.02 1.78
C ILE A 134 7.92 13.78 3.07
N ALA A 135 8.31 15.04 2.92
CA ALA A 135 8.63 15.93 4.03
C ALA A 135 7.92 17.27 3.85
N THR A 136 7.47 17.86 4.95
CA THR A 136 7.00 19.24 5.01
C THR A 136 8.12 20.14 5.54
N PRO A 137 8.23 21.41 5.10
CA PRO A 137 9.27 22.33 5.55
C PRO A 137 8.99 22.92 6.95
N ASP A 138 8.24 22.20 7.78
CA ASP A 138 7.94 22.64 9.14
C ASP A 138 9.20 22.52 10.02
N LEU A 139 9.47 23.59 10.76
CA LEU A 139 10.47 23.54 11.83
C LEU A 139 9.98 22.60 12.94
N PRO A 140 10.90 21.89 13.58
CA PRO A 140 10.58 21.00 14.70
C PRO A 140 10.01 21.75 15.91
#